data_6e603dd379027d59a456e583fce5998c
#
_entry.id   6e603dd379027d59a456e583fce5998c
#
_cell.length_a   1.000
_cell.length_b   1.000
_cell.length_c   1.000
_cell.angle_alpha   90.00
_cell.angle_beta   90.00
_cell.angle_gamma   90.00
#
_symmetry.space_group_name_H-M   'P 1'
#
loop_
_entity.id
_entity.type
_entity.pdbx_description
1 polymer ?
#
loop_
_entity_poly.entity_id
_entity_poly.type
_entity_poly.pdbx_seq_one_letter_code
_entity_poly.pdbx_strand_id
1 'polypeptide(L)'
;MSQHEVVIVGGGHNGLVAACYLAKAGKKVLVLEANKQVGGASISEYVFAGLEAKLSRYSYLVSLLPDQIITDLGLNFKTISRKVSSYTPYQNKDEDAGLLVNRVWDQSNKESFFNLTKSNDESDAWLKFYDQVSQLAKVIAPTLLKPLPTRGELKKQLNDDQIWRILIEQSLGKTLDEYFDNDLVKGVVLTDGLIGTFTSAYEMQTNICFLYHLIGNGTGEWKVPQGGMGALVRELENKAISLGVEIKVNSKVKSINAQLNQVSIELENGQNYEAKYLLSNVAPQVLAKLQGAVVPQSLEGSQVKINMLLKSLPKFKSGVSASDAFVGTLHINESFAQLERAYQQAKAGSLPDEIPLEMYCHSLSDNTILSDELNQKGFHTLTIFALHTPAKLFDTDHEKVKELAKQRALAALNQYLVDPIENHLATDANGQLCIEVKSPIDLENEINLPRGNIFHKDLSMPFKDDDSTIKWGVETNHPRVFLCGAGAIRGGGVSGIPGHNAAMAILELN
;
A
#
# COMPACT_ATOMS: atom_id res chain seq x y z
N MET A 1 11.75 28.27 26.92
CA MET A 1 10.74 28.10 25.86
C MET A 1 11.21 26.98 24.99
N SER A 2 10.36 26.00 24.65
CA SER A 2 10.74 24.92 23.74
C SER A 2 11.16 25.52 22.39
N GLN A 3 12.24 25.01 21.80
CA GLN A 3 12.75 25.46 20.50
C GLN A 3 11.74 25.17 19.38
N HIS A 4 10.92 24.10 19.53
CA HIS A 4 9.93 23.64 18.55
C HIS A 4 8.52 23.61 19.19
N GLU A 5 7.50 23.91 18.37
CA GLU A 5 6.09 23.78 18.81
C GLU A 5 5.61 22.34 18.61
N VAL A 6 6.07 21.67 17.55
CA VAL A 6 5.68 20.31 17.19
C VAL A 6 6.92 19.48 16.88
N VAL A 7 7.01 18.29 17.47
CA VAL A 7 7.98 17.27 17.09
C VAL A 7 7.23 16.11 16.43
N ILE A 8 7.75 15.66 15.29
CA ILE A 8 7.24 14.51 14.53
C ILE A 8 8.24 13.37 14.66
N VAL A 9 7.80 12.23 15.14
CA VAL A 9 8.62 11.01 15.25
C VAL A 9 8.34 10.10 14.07
N GLY A 10 9.36 9.92 13.21
CA GLY A 10 9.30 9.17 11.96
C GLY A 10 9.10 10.08 10.73
N GLY A 11 10.11 10.10 9.85
CA GLY A 11 10.18 10.90 8.63
C GLY A 11 9.55 10.22 7.39
N GLY A 12 8.58 9.31 7.54
CA GLY A 12 7.83 8.76 6.41
C GLY A 12 6.95 9.80 5.73
N HIS A 13 6.41 9.49 4.55
CA HIS A 13 5.62 10.43 3.74
C HIS A 13 4.50 11.13 4.50
N ASN A 14 3.78 10.45 5.37
CA ASN A 14 2.71 11.05 6.18
C ASN A 14 3.25 12.08 7.18
N GLY A 15 4.38 11.77 7.85
CA GLY A 15 5.05 12.71 8.76
C GLY A 15 5.55 13.96 8.03
N LEU A 16 6.10 13.80 6.81
CA LEU A 16 6.53 14.91 5.97
C LEU A 16 5.34 15.77 5.51
N VAL A 17 4.20 15.17 5.15
CA VAL A 17 2.95 15.91 4.85
C VAL A 17 2.53 16.75 6.06
N ALA A 18 2.47 16.14 7.26
CA ALA A 18 2.14 16.87 8.48
C ALA A 18 3.09 18.04 8.74
N ALA A 19 4.40 17.80 8.59
CA ALA A 19 5.43 18.83 8.74
C ALA A 19 5.20 20.01 7.80
N CYS A 20 4.92 19.73 6.51
CA CYS A 20 4.66 20.76 5.50
C CYS A 20 3.43 21.61 5.84
N TYR A 21 2.30 21.01 6.22
CA TYR A 21 1.10 21.77 6.57
C TYR A 21 1.29 22.61 7.82
N LEU A 22 1.93 22.08 8.87
CA LEU A 22 2.19 22.81 10.10
C LEU A 22 3.17 23.96 9.87
N ALA A 23 4.26 23.74 9.15
CA ALA A 23 5.24 24.79 8.84
C ALA A 23 4.64 25.87 7.92
N LYS A 24 3.82 25.50 6.93
CA LYS A 24 3.07 26.45 6.11
C LYS A 24 2.14 27.36 6.93
N ALA A 25 1.62 26.84 8.05
CA ALA A 25 0.84 27.61 9.03
C ALA A 25 1.70 28.36 10.08
N GLY A 26 3.02 28.45 9.89
CA GLY A 26 3.93 29.20 10.74
C GLY A 26 4.41 28.49 12.00
N LYS A 27 4.14 27.18 12.15
CA LYS A 27 4.60 26.39 13.31
C LYS A 27 6.07 26.01 13.15
N LYS A 28 6.82 26.03 14.28
CA LYS A 28 8.19 25.51 14.33
C LYS A 28 8.16 23.99 14.49
N VAL A 29 8.57 23.27 13.45
CA VAL A 29 8.46 21.81 13.35
C VAL A 29 9.84 21.17 13.31
N LEU A 30 10.04 20.10 14.08
CA LEU A 30 11.18 19.19 14.03
C LEU A 30 10.69 17.79 13.63
N VAL A 31 11.34 17.17 12.63
CA VAL A 31 11.17 15.78 12.26
C VAL A 31 12.38 14.96 12.73
N LEU A 32 12.13 13.88 13.47
CA LEU A 32 13.15 12.94 13.94
C LEU A 32 13.00 11.62 13.18
N GLU A 33 14.01 11.27 12.38
CA GLU A 33 14.06 10.03 11.60
C GLU A 33 15.20 9.14 12.11
N ALA A 34 14.89 7.87 12.37
CA ALA A 34 15.86 6.90 12.87
C ALA A 34 16.90 6.50 11.82
N ASN A 35 16.49 6.40 10.56
CA ASN A 35 17.33 5.98 9.44
C ASN A 35 18.19 7.13 8.88
N LYS A 36 19.10 6.79 7.97
CA LYS A 36 19.99 7.74 7.27
C LYS A 36 19.26 8.68 6.31
N GLN A 37 18.01 8.41 5.97
CA GLN A 37 17.16 9.17 5.06
C GLN A 37 15.70 9.11 5.47
N VAL A 38 14.92 10.12 5.11
CA VAL A 38 13.47 10.13 5.28
C VAL A 38 12.78 9.30 4.20
N GLY A 39 11.50 8.99 4.40
CA GLY A 39 10.63 8.35 3.42
C GLY A 39 9.96 7.06 3.90
N GLY A 40 10.55 6.37 4.88
CA GLY A 40 9.99 5.11 5.41
C GLY A 40 9.76 4.09 4.29
N ALA A 41 8.54 3.56 4.15
CA ALA A 41 8.20 2.60 3.11
C ALA A 41 8.10 3.20 1.68
N SER A 42 8.20 4.53 1.53
CA SER A 42 8.05 5.21 0.22
C SER A 42 9.39 5.59 -0.43
N ILE A 43 10.48 4.91 -0.07
CA ILE A 43 11.79 5.15 -0.67
C ILE A 43 11.96 4.41 -2.01
N SER A 44 12.85 4.94 -2.86
CA SER A 44 13.36 4.27 -4.04
C SER A 44 14.88 4.25 -4.00
N GLU A 45 15.48 3.08 -4.23
CA GLU A 45 16.93 2.86 -4.08
C GLU A 45 17.51 2.08 -5.26
N TYR A 46 18.82 2.25 -5.50
CA TYR A 46 19.61 1.38 -6.35
C TYR A 46 20.06 0.17 -5.52
N VAL A 47 19.41 -0.98 -5.72
CA VAL A 47 19.64 -2.18 -4.89
C VAL A 47 20.60 -3.18 -5.52
N PHE A 48 20.84 -3.09 -6.83
CA PHE A 48 21.72 -4.00 -7.56
C PHE A 48 23.04 -3.33 -7.90
N ALA A 49 24.15 -3.93 -7.49
CA ALA A 49 25.47 -3.35 -7.62
C ALA A 49 25.82 -2.99 -9.07
N GLY A 50 26.25 -1.75 -9.32
CA GLY A 50 26.67 -1.28 -10.63
C GLY A 50 25.56 -1.11 -11.66
N LEU A 51 24.29 -1.22 -11.25
CA LEU A 51 23.14 -1.02 -12.13
C LEU A 51 22.28 0.14 -11.65
N GLU A 52 22.08 1.14 -12.50
CA GLU A 52 21.29 2.32 -12.21
C GLU A 52 19.78 2.07 -12.47
N ALA A 53 19.23 1.08 -11.76
CA ALA A 53 17.82 0.78 -11.71
C ALA A 53 17.26 1.16 -10.33
N LYS A 54 16.39 2.16 -10.29
CA LYS A 54 15.82 2.71 -9.05
C LYS A 54 14.52 2.01 -8.70
N LEU A 55 14.57 1.08 -7.79
CA LEU A 55 13.41 0.31 -7.36
C LEU A 55 12.65 1.01 -6.22
N SER A 56 11.32 1.04 -6.30
CA SER A 56 10.45 1.36 -5.17
C SER A 56 10.45 0.16 -4.23
N ARG A 57 11.25 0.22 -3.16
CA ARG A 57 11.72 -0.95 -2.44
C ARG A 57 10.61 -1.65 -1.65
N TYR A 58 9.68 -0.89 -1.05
CA TYR A 58 8.62 -1.42 -0.18
C TYR A 58 7.21 -1.13 -0.68
N SER A 59 7.00 -0.03 -1.39
CA SER A 59 5.73 0.36 -2.02
C SER A 59 5.92 0.53 -3.53
N TYR A 60 4.85 0.74 -4.32
CA TYR A 60 4.97 0.70 -5.78
C TYR A 60 3.99 1.60 -6.56
N LEU A 61 2.72 1.67 -6.18
CA LEU A 61 1.68 2.46 -6.85
C LEU A 61 1.02 3.45 -5.90
N VAL A 62 0.38 4.47 -6.47
CA VAL A 62 -0.33 5.53 -5.75
C VAL A 62 -1.78 5.61 -6.22
N SER A 63 -2.73 5.48 -5.30
CA SER A 63 -4.15 5.71 -5.53
C SER A 63 -4.71 6.70 -4.51
N LEU A 64 -4.38 6.51 -3.25
CA LEU A 64 -4.99 7.20 -2.10
C LEU A 64 -4.45 8.61 -1.84
N LEU A 65 -3.36 9.05 -2.49
CA LEU A 65 -2.83 10.40 -2.31
C LEU A 65 -3.79 11.43 -2.95
N PRO A 66 -4.50 12.26 -2.14
CA PRO A 66 -5.41 13.25 -2.70
C PRO A 66 -4.69 14.31 -3.52
N ASP A 67 -5.21 14.64 -4.70
CA ASP A 67 -4.70 15.71 -5.55
C ASP A 67 -4.66 17.06 -4.82
N GLN A 68 -5.53 17.24 -3.83
CA GLN A 68 -5.56 18.41 -2.96
C GLN A 68 -4.25 18.59 -2.20
N ILE A 69 -3.63 17.50 -1.67
CA ILE A 69 -2.35 17.59 -0.95
C ILE A 69 -1.24 18.05 -1.90
N ILE A 70 -1.22 17.52 -3.13
CA ILE A 70 -0.25 17.92 -4.16
C ILE A 70 -0.40 19.42 -4.47
N THR A 71 -1.62 19.87 -4.67
CA THR A 71 -1.96 21.27 -4.99
C THR A 71 -1.66 22.20 -3.83
N ASP A 72 -2.11 21.88 -2.62
CA ASP A 72 -1.93 22.72 -1.42
C ASP A 72 -0.46 22.96 -1.08
N LEU A 73 0.34 21.93 -1.24
CA LEU A 73 1.77 21.99 -0.96
C LEU A 73 2.60 22.45 -2.17
N GLY A 74 1.99 22.53 -3.37
CA GLY A 74 2.67 22.91 -4.61
C GLY A 74 3.79 21.93 -4.95
N LEU A 75 3.51 20.62 -4.87
CA LEU A 75 4.48 19.56 -5.18
C LEU A 75 4.56 19.34 -6.70
N ASN A 76 5.77 19.17 -7.22
CA ASN A 76 5.96 18.74 -8.61
C ASN A 76 6.01 17.22 -8.72
N PHE A 77 4.98 16.57 -8.19
CA PHE A 77 4.82 15.12 -8.21
C PHE A 77 3.80 14.71 -9.26
N LYS A 78 4.17 13.77 -10.13
CA LYS A 78 3.35 13.31 -11.24
C LYS A 78 3.09 11.82 -11.16
N THR A 79 1.93 11.40 -11.63
CA THR A 79 1.54 10.00 -11.74
C THR A 79 1.08 9.69 -13.16
N ILE A 80 1.27 8.45 -13.59
CA ILE A 80 0.94 7.97 -14.94
C ILE A 80 -0.15 6.91 -14.82
N SER A 81 -1.22 7.08 -15.61
CA SER A 81 -2.30 6.11 -15.75
C SER A 81 -1.85 4.90 -16.58
N ARG A 82 -2.32 3.71 -16.20
CA ARG A 82 -2.07 2.48 -16.94
C ARG A 82 -3.25 2.19 -17.87
N LYS A 83 -2.97 1.74 -19.11
CA LYS A 83 -4.02 1.40 -20.11
C LYS A 83 -4.79 0.12 -19.74
N VAL A 84 -4.09 -0.86 -19.13
CA VAL A 84 -4.65 -2.12 -18.65
C VAL A 84 -4.84 -2.04 -17.14
N SER A 85 -6.00 -2.47 -16.65
CA SER A 85 -6.25 -2.62 -15.21
C SER A 85 -5.58 -3.89 -14.70
N SER A 86 -5.89 -5.04 -15.31
CA SER A 86 -5.33 -6.32 -14.89
C SER A 86 -5.23 -7.32 -16.04
N TYR A 87 -4.36 -8.30 -15.84
CA TYR A 87 -4.28 -9.53 -16.63
C TYR A 87 -4.18 -10.73 -15.70
N THR A 88 -5.02 -11.74 -15.91
CA THR A 88 -5.05 -12.96 -15.11
C THR A 88 -4.98 -14.16 -16.06
N PRO A 89 -3.80 -14.80 -16.24
CA PRO A 89 -3.70 -16.00 -17.06
C PRO A 89 -4.43 -17.16 -16.40
N TYR A 90 -5.02 -18.01 -17.24
CA TYR A 90 -5.66 -19.26 -16.81
C TYR A 90 -5.46 -20.35 -17.87
N GLN A 91 -5.60 -21.59 -17.44
CA GLN A 91 -5.61 -22.76 -18.33
C GLN A 91 -7.03 -23.30 -18.45
N ASN A 92 -7.48 -23.50 -19.68
CA ASN A 92 -8.77 -24.12 -19.96
C ASN A 92 -8.52 -25.38 -20.79
N LYS A 93 -8.56 -26.55 -20.15
CA LYS A 93 -8.20 -27.85 -20.71
C LYS A 93 -6.76 -27.82 -21.26
N ASP A 94 -6.60 -27.75 -22.59
CA ASP A 94 -5.30 -27.77 -23.28
C ASP A 94 -4.89 -26.39 -23.82
N GLU A 95 -5.65 -25.32 -23.54
CA GLU A 95 -5.39 -23.98 -24.05
C GLU A 95 -4.96 -23.02 -22.92
N ASP A 96 -3.83 -22.37 -23.11
CA ASP A 96 -3.40 -21.25 -22.28
C ASP A 96 -4.14 -19.98 -22.72
N ALA A 97 -4.83 -19.32 -21.81
CA ALA A 97 -5.63 -18.11 -22.07
C ALA A 97 -5.43 -17.08 -20.94
N GLY A 98 -6.19 -15.99 -20.97
CA GLY A 98 -6.14 -15.00 -19.91
C GLY A 98 -7.33 -14.03 -19.95
N LEU A 99 -7.72 -13.58 -18.78
CA LEU A 99 -8.68 -12.50 -18.59
C LEU A 99 -7.92 -11.18 -18.61
N LEU A 100 -8.04 -10.41 -19.70
CA LEU A 100 -7.47 -9.06 -19.83
C LEU A 100 -8.58 -8.04 -19.58
N VAL A 101 -8.35 -7.14 -18.62
CA VAL A 101 -9.28 -6.07 -18.27
C VAL A 101 -8.61 -4.73 -18.56
N ASN A 102 -9.06 -4.03 -19.60
CA ASN A 102 -8.61 -2.68 -19.90
C ASN A 102 -9.30 -1.67 -18.98
N ARG A 103 -8.61 -0.59 -18.65
CA ARG A 103 -9.15 0.47 -17.82
C ARG A 103 -10.35 1.16 -18.44
N VAL A 104 -10.25 1.49 -19.72
CA VAL A 104 -11.39 2.00 -20.48
C VAL A 104 -12.17 0.79 -20.98
N TRP A 105 -13.41 0.65 -20.51
CA TRP A 105 -14.26 -0.46 -20.89
C TRP A 105 -14.65 -0.36 -22.36
N ASP A 106 -14.34 -1.40 -23.11
CA ASP A 106 -14.60 -1.49 -24.55
C ASP A 106 -15.02 -2.91 -24.95
N GLN A 107 -15.12 -3.15 -26.25
CA GLN A 107 -15.50 -4.45 -26.79
C GLN A 107 -14.48 -5.57 -26.45
N SER A 108 -13.20 -5.23 -26.34
CA SER A 108 -12.17 -6.22 -26.00
C SER A 108 -12.32 -6.76 -24.57
N ASN A 109 -12.80 -5.94 -23.63
CA ASN A 109 -13.16 -6.39 -22.29
C ASN A 109 -14.28 -7.43 -22.33
N LYS A 110 -15.36 -7.16 -23.08
CA LYS A 110 -16.49 -8.10 -23.23
C LYS A 110 -16.02 -9.42 -23.84
N GLU A 111 -15.20 -9.36 -24.87
CA GLU A 111 -14.63 -10.55 -25.52
C GLU A 111 -13.75 -11.35 -24.54
N SER A 112 -12.94 -10.68 -23.73
CA SER A 112 -12.10 -11.32 -22.73
C SER A 112 -12.95 -12.07 -21.68
N PHE A 113 -14.01 -11.46 -21.14
CA PHE A 113 -14.95 -12.12 -20.24
C PHE A 113 -15.70 -13.27 -20.93
N PHE A 114 -16.20 -13.04 -22.16
CA PHE A 114 -16.91 -14.07 -22.93
C PHE A 114 -16.01 -15.28 -23.24
N ASN A 115 -14.74 -15.05 -23.53
CA ASN A 115 -13.78 -16.15 -23.75
C ASN A 115 -13.59 -17.03 -22.51
N LEU A 116 -13.61 -16.42 -21.31
CA LEU A 116 -13.50 -17.14 -20.05
C LEU A 116 -14.81 -17.88 -19.71
N THR A 117 -15.97 -17.21 -19.80
CA THR A 117 -17.22 -17.68 -19.19
C THR A 117 -18.23 -18.24 -20.19
N LYS A 118 -18.04 -17.97 -21.48
CA LYS A 118 -18.98 -18.27 -22.59
C LYS A 118 -20.36 -17.59 -22.44
N SER A 119 -20.44 -16.56 -21.60
CA SER A 119 -21.60 -15.69 -21.38
C SER A 119 -21.18 -14.24 -21.24
N ASN A 120 -22.12 -13.31 -21.43
CA ASN A 120 -21.94 -11.88 -21.11
C ASN A 120 -22.35 -11.54 -19.69
N ASP A 121 -22.93 -12.46 -18.94
CA ASP A 121 -23.51 -12.20 -17.61
C ASP A 121 -22.45 -11.68 -16.62
N GLU A 122 -21.25 -12.27 -16.64
CA GLU A 122 -20.14 -11.83 -15.79
C GLU A 122 -19.63 -10.42 -16.12
N SER A 123 -19.59 -10.06 -17.41
CA SER A 123 -19.19 -8.72 -17.82
C SER A 123 -20.21 -7.67 -17.44
N ASP A 124 -21.51 -8.00 -17.51
CA ASP A 124 -22.61 -7.10 -17.10
C ASP A 124 -22.66 -6.97 -15.56
N ALA A 125 -22.45 -8.08 -14.83
CA ALA A 125 -22.32 -8.07 -13.37
C ALA A 125 -21.11 -7.23 -12.91
N TRP A 126 -19.98 -7.33 -13.61
CA TRP A 126 -18.77 -6.53 -13.35
C TRP A 126 -19.07 -5.02 -13.46
N LEU A 127 -19.69 -4.60 -14.55
CA LEU A 127 -20.05 -3.20 -14.75
C LEU A 127 -21.01 -2.70 -13.67
N LYS A 128 -22.02 -3.49 -13.32
CA LYS A 128 -22.98 -3.15 -12.26
C LYS A 128 -22.30 -3.04 -10.90
N PHE A 129 -21.42 -3.98 -10.55
CA PHE A 129 -20.71 -4.00 -9.28
C PHE A 129 -19.80 -2.76 -9.14
N TYR A 130 -18.95 -2.49 -10.14
CA TYR A 130 -18.05 -1.33 -10.09
C TYR A 130 -18.73 0.02 -10.21
N ASP A 131 -19.91 0.11 -10.83
CA ASP A 131 -20.73 1.32 -10.76
C ASP A 131 -21.18 1.60 -9.32
N GLN A 132 -21.61 0.58 -8.58
CA GLN A 132 -22.01 0.72 -7.18
C GLN A 132 -20.82 1.07 -6.27
N VAL A 133 -19.65 0.44 -6.49
CA VAL A 133 -18.41 0.83 -5.81
C VAL A 133 -18.05 2.29 -6.09
N SER A 134 -18.17 2.74 -7.33
CA SER A 134 -17.92 4.13 -7.72
C SER A 134 -18.88 5.12 -7.03
N GLN A 135 -20.14 4.75 -6.86
CA GLN A 135 -21.11 5.59 -6.15
C GLN A 135 -20.71 5.78 -4.69
N LEU A 136 -20.32 4.70 -3.98
CA LEU A 136 -19.81 4.79 -2.60
C LEU A 136 -18.51 5.60 -2.53
N ALA A 137 -17.57 5.37 -3.44
CA ALA A 137 -16.30 6.09 -3.51
C ALA A 137 -16.49 7.60 -3.66
N LYS A 138 -17.43 8.04 -4.50
CA LYS A 138 -17.77 9.46 -4.70
C LYS A 138 -18.33 10.13 -3.44
N VAL A 139 -18.98 9.37 -2.56
CA VAL A 139 -19.47 9.88 -1.26
C VAL A 139 -18.34 9.99 -0.25
N ILE A 140 -17.46 8.99 -0.19
CA ILE A 140 -16.40 8.92 0.84
C ILE A 140 -15.19 9.79 0.50
N ALA A 141 -14.70 9.76 -0.74
CA ALA A 141 -13.46 10.45 -1.13
C ALA A 141 -13.41 11.94 -0.75
N PRO A 142 -14.47 12.74 -0.92
CA PRO A 142 -14.47 14.15 -0.53
C PRO A 142 -14.39 14.40 0.97
N THR A 143 -14.56 13.38 1.80
CA THR A 143 -14.50 13.49 3.27
C THR A 143 -13.10 13.22 3.83
N LEU A 144 -12.19 12.64 3.06
CA LEU A 144 -10.91 12.12 3.56
C LEU A 144 -10.01 13.17 4.20
N LEU A 145 -10.05 14.41 3.73
CA LEU A 145 -9.32 15.56 4.27
C LEU A 145 -10.18 16.48 5.15
N LYS A 146 -11.30 16.00 5.67
CA LYS A 146 -12.22 16.72 6.57
C LYS A 146 -12.35 15.97 7.89
N PRO A 147 -12.95 16.58 8.92
CA PRO A 147 -13.36 15.84 10.12
C PRO A 147 -14.14 14.57 9.76
N LEU A 148 -14.02 13.53 10.58
CA LEU A 148 -14.70 12.26 10.34
C LEU A 148 -16.21 12.45 10.27
N PRO A 149 -16.87 12.10 9.15
CA PRO A 149 -18.31 11.99 9.13
C PRO A 149 -18.77 10.84 10.01
N THR A 150 -20.01 10.87 10.47
CA THR A 150 -20.60 9.73 11.15
C THR A 150 -21.07 8.68 10.13
N ARG A 151 -21.29 7.45 10.62
CA ARG A 151 -21.87 6.35 9.84
C ARG A 151 -23.22 6.75 9.24
N GLY A 152 -24.08 7.36 10.06
CA GLY A 152 -25.43 7.80 9.65
C GLY A 152 -25.39 8.92 8.61
N GLU A 153 -24.47 9.88 8.71
CA GLU A 153 -24.28 10.94 7.72
C GLU A 153 -23.91 10.37 6.35
N LEU A 154 -22.92 9.45 6.28
CA LEU A 154 -22.53 8.84 5.00
C LEU A 154 -23.63 7.97 4.41
N LYS A 155 -24.31 7.16 5.24
CA LYS A 155 -25.45 6.34 4.78
C LYS A 155 -26.55 7.19 4.20
N LYS A 156 -26.88 8.30 4.84
CA LYS A 156 -27.86 9.27 4.35
C LYS A 156 -27.41 9.94 3.05
N GLN A 157 -26.13 10.30 2.94
CA GLN A 157 -25.59 10.94 1.74
C GLN A 157 -25.56 9.98 0.55
N LEU A 158 -25.23 8.71 0.75
CA LEU A 158 -25.25 7.67 -0.28
C LEU A 158 -26.68 7.44 -0.78
N ASN A 159 -27.67 7.47 0.12
CA ASN A 159 -29.09 7.28 -0.13
C ASN A 159 -29.41 6.00 -0.93
N ASP A 160 -28.65 4.93 -0.69
CA ASP A 160 -28.84 3.60 -1.28
C ASP A 160 -28.51 2.52 -0.24
N ASP A 161 -29.56 1.88 0.31
CA ASP A 161 -29.41 0.85 1.31
C ASP A 161 -28.80 -0.45 0.75
N GLN A 162 -28.97 -0.72 -0.54
CA GLN A 162 -28.38 -1.91 -1.17
C GLN A 162 -26.86 -1.75 -1.28
N ILE A 163 -26.38 -0.63 -1.81
CA ILE A 163 -24.95 -0.34 -1.90
C ILE A 163 -24.32 -0.35 -0.50
N TRP A 164 -24.99 0.28 0.48
CA TRP A 164 -24.53 0.29 1.85
C TRP A 164 -24.39 -1.12 2.43
N ARG A 165 -25.42 -1.96 2.24
CA ARG A 165 -25.40 -3.36 2.72
C ARG A 165 -24.25 -4.16 2.14
N ILE A 166 -24.11 -4.17 0.81
CA ILE A 166 -23.16 -5.04 0.11
C ILE A 166 -21.70 -4.62 0.30
N LEU A 167 -21.41 -3.34 0.54
CA LEU A 167 -20.03 -2.84 0.67
C LEU A 167 -19.62 -2.54 2.12
N ILE A 168 -20.57 -2.26 3.03
CA ILE A 168 -20.28 -1.83 4.40
C ILE A 168 -20.76 -2.82 5.47
N GLU A 169 -21.89 -3.50 5.26
CA GLU A 169 -22.53 -4.33 6.31
C GLU A 169 -22.41 -5.84 6.07
N GLN A 170 -22.14 -6.25 4.84
CA GLN A 170 -21.98 -7.65 4.44
C GLN A 170 -20.53 -7.92 4.04
N SER A 171 -19.99 -9.11 4.37
CA SER A 171 -18.63 -9.46 3.96
C SER A 171 -18.48 -9.47 2.43
N LEU A 172 -17.29 -9.04 1.95
CA LEU A 172 -17.02 -8.98 0.51
C LEU A 172 -17.23 -10.34 -0.16
N GLY A 173 -16.80 -11.44 0.48
CA GLY A 173 -17.00 -12.79 -0.05
C GLY A 173 -18.48 -13.10 -0.33
N LYS A 174 -19.38 -12.79 0.61
CA LYS A 174 -20.82 -12.94 0.36
C LYS A 174 -21.33 -12.06 -0.78
N THR A 175 -20.85 -10.83 -0.85
CA THR A 175 -21.22 -9.93 -1.94
C THR A 175 -20.76 -10.47 -3.29
N LEU A 176 -19.54 -11.00 -3.38
CA LEU A 176 -19.04 -11.61 -4.61
C LEU A 176 -19.80 -12.86 -5.00
N ASP A 177 -20.27 -13.68 -4.02
CA ASP A 177 -21.14 -14.83 -4.26
C ASP A 177 -22.53 -14.43 -4.80
N GLU A 178 -23.03 -13.23 -4.45
CA GLU A 178 -24.29 -12.68 -4.98
C GLU A 178 -24.16 -12.10 -6.39
N TYR A 179 -22.95 -11.65 -6.80
CA TYR A 179 -22.73 -10.91 -8.05
C TYR A 179 -22.15 -11.75 -9.18
N PHE A 180 -21.30 -12.71 -8.86
CA PHE A 180 -20.50 -13.45 -9.84
C PHE A 180 -20.63 -14.97 -9.62
N ASP A 181 -20.65 -15.71 -10.72
CA ASP A 181 -20.61 -17.18 -10.69
C ASP A 181 -19.18 -17.70 -10.91
N ASN A 182 -18.40 -17.00 -11.76
CA ASN A 182 -17.08 -17.44 -12.14
C ASN A 182 -16.02 -17.19 -11.03
N ASP A 183 -15.33 -18.25 -10.63
CA ASP A 183 -14.35 -18.25 -9.54
C ASP A 183 -13.15 -17.32 -9.80
N LEU A 184 -12.70 -17.23 -11.08
CA LEU A 184 -11.59 -16.35 -11.43
C LEU A 184 -12.00 -14.88 -11.38
N VAL A 185 -13.21 -14.54 -11.86
CA VAL A 185 -13.75 -13.18 -11.81
C VAL A 185 -13.91 -12.72 -10.37
N LYS A 186 -14.47 -13.58 -9.49
CA LYS A 186 -14.54 -13.30 -8.04
C LYS A 186 -13.16 -13.02 -7.44
N GLY A 187 -12.16 -13.82 -7.81
CA GLY A 187 -10.80 -13.70 -7.30
C GLY A 187 -10.13 -12.39 -7.70
N VAL A 188 -10.28 -11.97 -8.97
CA VAL A 188 -9.74 -10.67 -9.45
C VAL A 188 -10.32 -9.48 -8.69
N VAL A 189 -11.61 -9.55 -8.29
CA VAL A 189 -12.21 -8.51 -7.44
C VAL A 189 -11.72 -8.61 -6.01
N LEU A 190 -11.63 -9.83 -5.46
CA LEU A 190 -11.28 -10.08 -4.07
C LEU A 190 -9.87 -9.62 -3.72
N THR A 191 -8.91 -9.72 -4.65
CA THR A 191 -7.50 -9.42 -4.40
C THR A 191 -7.29 -8.00 -3.87
N ASP A 192 -8.06 -7.01 -4.34
CA ASP A 192 -8.05 -5.62 -3.82
C ASP A 192 -8.41 -5.53 -2.33
N GLY A 193 -9.13 -6.52 -1.80
CA GLY A 193 -9.47 -6.62 -0.38
C GLY A 193 -8.41 -7.33 0.48
N LEU A 194 -7.35 -7.86 -0.13
CA LEU A 194 -6.35 -8.68 0.55
C LEU A 194 -4.95 -8.06 0.57
N ILE A 195 -4.71 -7.02 -0.24
CA ILE A 195 -3.40 -6.36 -0.30
C ILE A 195 -3.09 -5.65 1.02
N GLY A 196 -2.09 -6.15 1.73
CA GLY A 196 -1.62 -5.58 3.00
C GLY A 196 -2.36 -6.05 4.24
N THR A 197 -3.37 -6.93 4.11
CA THR A 197 -4.11 -7.48 5.25
C THR A 197 -4.12 -9.01 5.24
N PHE A 198 -4.13 -9.63 6.42
CA PHE A 198 -4.22 -11.09 6.58
C PHE A 198 -5.61 -11.48 7.06
N THR A 199 -6.50 -11.74 6.13
CA THR A 199 -7.93 -11.95 6.40
C THR A 199 -8.57 -12.91 5.39
N SER A 200 -9.72 -13.49 5.74
CA SER A 200 -10.57 -14.26 4.83
C SER A 200 -11.49 -13.35 4.01
N ALA A 201 -11.92 -13.79 2.84
CA ALA A 201 -12.95 -13.13 2.04
C ALA A 201 -14.25 -12.85 2.83
N TYR A 202 -14.54 -13.68 3.84
CA TYR A 202 -15.75 -13.60 4.63
C TYR A 202 -15.62 -12.80 5.93
N GLU A 203 -14.47 -12.18 6.18
CA GLU A 203 -14.24 -11.28 7.32
C GLU A 203 -14.39 -9.82 6.89
N MET A 204 -14.94 -8.96 7.76
CA MET A 204 -15.20 -7.56 7.44
C MET A 204 -13.94 -6.74 7.19
N GLN A 205 -12.78 -7.21 7.64
CA GLN A 205 -11.51 -6.56 7.37
C GLN A 205 -11.20 -6.50 5.88
N THR A 206 -11.61 -7.53 5.12
CA THR A 206 -11.50 -7.56 3.65
C THR A 206 -12.28 -6.41 3.00
N ASN A 207 -13.51 -6.11 3.50
CA ASN A 207 -14.29 -4.97 3.00
C ASN A 207 -13.58 -3.64 3.23
N ILE A 208 -12.97 -3.46 4.41
CA ILE A 208 -12.29 -2.22 4.75
C ILE A 208 -11.07 -2.04 3.84
N CYS A 209 -10.29 -3.09 3.64
CA CYS A 209 -9.13 -3.05 2.71
C CYS A 209 -9.58 -2.76 1.28
N PHE A 210 -10.60 -3.47 0.79
CA PHE A 210 -11.20 -3.26 -0.53
C PHE A 210 -11.68 -1.82 -0.74
N LEU A 211 -12.36 -1.25 0.26
CA LEU A 211 -12.83 0.13 0.21
C LEU A 211 -11.67 1.10 0.02
N TYR A 212 -10.60 0.98 0.83
CA TYR A 212 -9.41 1.85 0.68
C TYR A 212 -8.74 1.69 -0.69
N HIS A 213 -8.76 0.51 -1.30
CA HIS A 213 -8.24 0.31 -2.64
C HIS A 213 -9.05 1.04 -3.72
N LEU A 214 -10.34 1.27 -3.49
CA LEU A 214 -11.27 1.76 -4.51
C LEU A 214 -11.78 3.20 -4.31
N ILE A 215 -11.47 3.85 -3.18
CA ILE A 215 -11.90 5.25 -2.96
C ILE A 215 -10.92 6.31 -3.47
N GLY A 216 -9.69 5.95 -3.82
CA GLY A 216 -8.63 6.89 -4.17
C GLY A 216 -9.08 7.96 -5.18
N ASN A 217 -9.06 9.24 -4.78
CA ASN A 217 -9.55 10.39 -5.55
C ASN A 217 -10.97 10.21 -6.15
N GLY A 218 -11.78 9.30 -5.58
CA GLY A 218 -13.14 8.97 -6.04
C GLY A 218 -13.18 8.09 -7.29
N THR A 219 -12.05 7.62 -7.78
CA THR A 219 -11.92 6.78 -9.00
C THR A 219 -11.34 5.40 -8.73
N GLY A 220 -10.63 5.24 -7.61
CA GLY A 220 -9.91 4.01 -7.27
C GLY A 220 -8.75 3.67 -8.21
N GLU A 221 -8.30 4.61 -9.03
CA GLU A 221 -7.24 4.36 -9.98
C GLU A 221 -5.87 4.27 -9.33
N TRP A 222 -5.18 3.15 -9.50
CA TRP A 222 -3.80 2.93 -9.10
C TRP A 222 -2.84 3.37 -10.21
N LYS A 223 -2.12 4.47 -9.95
CA LYS A 223 -1.23 5.15 -10.89
C LYS A 223 0.22 4.86 -10.57
N VAL A 224 1.06 4.91 -11.59
CA VAL A 224 2.51 4.76 -11.46
C VAL A 224 3.14 6.10 -11.10
N PRO A 225 3.88 6.22 -9.98
CA PRO A 225 4.59 7.46 -9.64
C PRO A 225 5.78 7.66 -10.57
N GLN A 226 5.82 8.78 -11.29
CA GLN A 226 6.94 9.11 -12.18
C GLN A 226 8.23 9.34 -11.37
N GLY A 227 9.29 8.64 -11.73
CA GLY A 227 10.56 8.63 -10.98
C GLY A 227 10.56 7.76 -9.75
N GLY A 228 9.57 6.84 -9.64
CA GLY A 228 9.38 5.90 -8.54
C GLY A 228 8.76 6.56 -7.30
N MET A 229 8.46 5.74 -6.30
CA MET A 229 7.81 6.21 -5.07
C MET A 229 8.67 7.24 -4.30
N GLY A 230 9.99 7.12 -4.36
CA GLY A 230 10.92 8.09 -3.78
C GLY A 230 10.85 9.50 -4.38
N ALA A 231 10.20 9.68 -5.55
CA ALA A 231 9.97 11.01 -6.10
C ALA A 231 9.03 11.84 -5.20
N LEU A 232 7.96 11.22 -4.67
CA LEU A 232 7.07 11.85 -3.70
C LEU A 232 7.83 12.29 -2.44
N VAL A 233 8.68 11.41 -1.92
CA VAL A 233 9.47 11.71 -0.72
C VAL A 233 10.39 12.90 -0.93
N ARG A 234 11.12 12.94 -2.05
CA ARG A 234 12.01 14.07 -2.38
C ARG A 234 11.26 15.40 -2.50
N GLU A 235 10.09 15.41 -3.14
CA GLU A 235 9.25 16.60 -3.23
C GLU A 235 8.78 17.09 -1.85
N LEU A 236 8.32 16.15 -0.99
CA LEU A 236 7.88 16.47 0.37
C LEU A 236 9.04 16.95 1.25
N GLU A 237 10.22 16.32 1.19
CA GLU A 237 11.41 16.72 1.94
C GLU A 237 11.87 18.12 1.53
N ASN A 238 12.02 18.36 0.22
CA ASN A 238 12.39 19.67 -0.31
C ASN A 238 11.38 20.75 0.10
N LYS A 239 10.09 20.44 0.04
CA LYS A 239 9.03 21.35 0.48
C LYS A 239 9.14 21.64 1.99
N ALA A 240 9.31 20.63 2.82
CA ALA A 240 9.46 20.78 4.26
C ALA A 240 10.65 21.68 4.61
N ILE A 241 11.82 21.44 4.00
CA ILE A 241 13.03 22.24 4.18
C ILE A 241 12.78 23.70 3.73
N SER A 242 12.14 23.91 2.57
CA SER A 242 11.83 25.25 2.06
C SER A 242 10.88 26.05 2.96
N LEU A 243 10.06 25.36 3.77
CA LEU A 243 9.16 25.96 4.76
C LEU A 243 9.82 26.13 6.15
N GLY A 244 11.11 25.78 6.30
CA GLY A 244 11.86 25.93 7.54
C GLY A 244 11.68 24.78 8.53
N VAL A 245 11.21 23.60 8.09
CA VAL A 245 11.20 22.40 8.93
C VAL A 245 12.62 21.93 9.20
N GLU A 246 12.95 21.68 10.46
CA GLU A 246 14.18 21.00 10.85
C GLU A 246 14.00 19.48 10.71
N ILE A 247 14.84 18.82 9.91
CA ILE A 247 14.82 17.37 9.73
C ILE A 247 16.13 16.79 10.24
N LYS A 248 16.05 15.84 11.17
CA LYS A 248 17.21 15.15 11.73
C LYS A 248 17.09 13.65 11.42
N VAL A 249 17.96 13.18 10.55
CA VAL A 249 18.17 11.75 10.27
C VAL A 249 19.16 11.15 11.28
N ASN A 250 19.27 9.81 11.33
CA ASN A 250 20.07 9.08 12.33
C ASN A 250 19.73 9.50 13.78
N SER A 251 18.46 9.82 14.02
CA SER A 251 17.95 10.42 15.25
C SER A 251 16.89 9.52 15.88
N LYS A 252 17.31 8.30 16.24
CA LYS A 252 16.40 7.29 16.79
C LYS A 252 15.93 7.68 18.18
N VAL A 253 14.60 7.78 18.32
CA VAL A 253 13.95 8.10 19.60
C VAL A 253 14.02 6.89 20.52
N LYS A 254 14.47 7.12 21.76
CA LYS A 254 14.58 6.12 22.83
C LYS A 254 13.36 6.12 23.73
N SER A 255 12.86 7.32 24.10
CA SER A 255 11.71 7.46 25.00
C SER A 255 10.94 8.74 24.74
N ILE A 256 9.65 8.71 25.08
CA ILE A 256 8.71 9.83 25.01
C ILE A 256 8.01 9.97 26.36
N ASN A 257 8.12 11.14 26.98
CA ASN A 257 7.38 11.48 28.20
C ASN A 257 6.40 12.62 27.90
N ALA A 258 5.11 12.27 27.80
CA ALA A 258 4.05 13.21 27.53
C ALA A 258 3.41 13.70 28.84
N GLN A 259 3.48 15.00 29.07
CA GLN A 259 2.85 15.69 30.21
C GLN A 259 1.76 16.63 29.71
N LEU A 260 0.88 17.10 30.62
CA LEU A 260 -0.23 17.98 30.26
C LEU A 260 0.22 19.29 29.58
N ASN A 261 1.41 19.78 29.89
CA ASN A 261 1.91 21.06 29.38
C ASN A 261 2.88 20.92 28.22
N GLN A 262 3.63 19.82 28.13
CA GLN A 262 4.67 19.61 27.12
C GLN A 262 4.95 18.12 26.91
N VAL A 263 5.65 17.80 25.82
CA VAL A 263 6.17 16.47 25.56
C VAL A 263 7.69 16.55 25.50
N SER A 264 8.38 15.65 26.21
CA SER A 264 9.83 15.50 26.19
C SER A 264 10.20 14.24 25.43
N ILE A 265 11.20 14.34 24.57
CA ILE A 265 11.67 13.25 23.69
C ILE A 265 13.17 13.07 23.94
N GLU A 266 13.59 11.84 24.30
CA GLU A 266 14.99 11.46 24.45
C GLU A 266 15.42 10.59 23.26
N LEU A 267 16.56 10.89 22.66
CA LEU A 267 17.19 10.07 21.61
C LEU A 267 18.13 9.03 22.19
N GLU A 268 18.44 7.97 21.45
CA GLU A 268 19.44 6.95 21.85
C GLU A 268 20.84 7.54 22.07
N ASN A 269 21.19 8.65 21.41
CA ASN A 269 22.47 9.35 21.60
C ASN A 269 22.49 10.31 22.82
N GLY A 270 21.42 10.35 23.63
CA GLY A 270 21.29 11.18 24.82
C GLY A 270 20.82 12.61 24.58
N GLN A 271 20.59 13.02 23.33
CA GLN A 271 19.97 14.32 23.04
C GLN A 271 18.52 14.36 23.48
N ASN A 272 18.05 15.53 23.94
CA ASN A 272 16.70 15.73 24.41
C ASN A 272 16.03 16.89 23.68
N TYR A 273 14.74 16.73 23.39
CA TYR A 273 13.89 17.75 22.78
C TYR A 273 12.60 17.92 23.59
N GLU A 274 12.07 19.12 23.53
CA GLU A 274 10.77 19.45 24.14
C GLU A 274 9.88 20.13 23.11
N ALA A 275 8.59 19.80 23.13
CA ALA A 275 7.60 20.41 22.25
C ALA A 275 6.24 20.56 22.94
N LYS A 276 5.40 21.44 22.41
CA LYS A 276 4.01 21.56 22.83
C LYS A 276 3.18 20.35 22.41
N TYR A 277 3.46 19.81 21.22
CA TYR A 277 2.77 18.65 20.64
C TYR A 277 3.74 17.65 20.05
N LEU A 278 3.34 16.38 20.05
CA LEU A 278 4.01 15.29 19.38
C LEU A 278 3.08 14.67 18.34
N LEU A 279 3.58 14.52 17.10
CA LEU A 279 2.97 13.69 16.09
C LEU A 279 3.75 12.38 15.93
N SER A 280 3.04 11.26 16.04
CA SER A 280 3.63 9.93 15.86
C SER A 280 3.34 9.42 14.46
N ASN A 281 4.38 9.33 13.65
CA ASN A 281 4.34 8.66 12.36
C ASN A 281 4.79 7.19 12.43
N VAL A 282 5.17 6.72 13.62
CA VAL A 282 5.46 5.32 13.87
C VAL A 282 4.19 4.54 14.23
N ALA A 283 4.25 3.23 14.15
CA ALA A 283 3.12 2.37 14.50
C ALA A 283 2.68 2.58 15.96
N PRO A 284 1.38 2.42 16.28
CA PRO A 284 0.87 2.57 17.66
C PRO A 284 1.61 1.71 18.69
N GLN A 285 2.05 0.51 18.29
CA GLN A 285 2.84 -0.41 19.14
C GLN A 285 4.22 0.18 19.47
N VAL A 286 4.86 0.81 18.47
CA VAL A 286 6.15 1.49 18.65
C VAL A 286 5.97 2.71 19.54
N LEU A 287 4.93 3.52 19.32
CA LEU A 287 4.61 4.66 20.18
C LEU A 287 4.40 4.23 21.63
N ALA A 288 3.59 3.19 21.87
CA ALA A 288 3.34 2.66 23.21
C ALA A 288 4.64 2.21 23.89
N LYS A 289 5.52 1.52 23.18
CA LYS A 289 6.84 1.12 23.68
C LYS A 289 7.70 2.33 24.05
N LEU A 290 7.74 3.36 23.21
CA LEU A 290 8.50 4.60 23.47
C LEU A 290 7.97 5.37 24.68
N GLN A 291 6.66 5.25 24.97
CA GLN A 291 6.02 5.87 26.16
C GLN A 291 6.10 4.99 27.42
N GLY A 292 6.66 3.78 27.35
CA GLY A 292 6.65 2.82 28.46
C GLY A 292 5.24 2.34 28.82
N ALA A 293 4.29 2.42 27.88
CA ALA A 293 2.92 1.98 28.05
C ALA A 293 2.74 0.51 27.67
N VAL A 294 1.56 -0.06 27.98
CA VAL A 294 1.19 -1.41 27.54
C VAL A 294 1.17 -1.44 26.01
N VAL A 295 1.99 -2.30 25.43
CA VAL A 295 2.10 -2.41 23.97
C VAL A 295 0.91 -3.22 23.42
N PRO A 296 0.09 -2.66 22.51
CA PRO A 296 -0.94 -3.43 21.85
C PRO A 296 -0.37 -4.61 21.08
N GLN A 297 -1.14 -5.68 20.93
CA GLN A 297 -0.74 -6.80 20.08
C GLN A 297 -0.49 -6.31 18.65
N SER A 298 0.64 -6.69 18.08
CA SER A 298 0.93 -6.44 16.68
C SER A 298 0.15 -7.43 15.81
N LEU A 299 -0.47 -6.93 14.76
CA LEU A 299 -1.18 -7.74 13.78
C LEU A 299 -0.23 -8.12 12.64
N GLU A 300 -0.46 -9.28 12.05
CA GLU A 300 0.41 -9.83 11.02
C GLU A 300 0.43 -8.97 9.75
N GLY A 301 1.62 -8.59 9.29
CA GLY A 301 1.85 -8.25 7.89
C GLY A 301 1.71 -9.52 7.06
N SER A 302 1.23 -9.40 5.82
CA SER A 302 0.75 -10.57 5.07
C SER A 302 1.44 -10.80 3.74
N GLN A 303 2.54 -10.07 3.45
CA GLN A 303 3.10 -10.08 2.11
C GLN A 303 4.62 -10.20 2.11
N VAL A 304 5.11 -11.15 1.30
CA VAL A 304 6.49 -11.13 0.82
C VAL A 304 6.55 -10.27 -0.44
N LYS A 305 7.51 -9.36 -0.50
CA LYS A 305 7.77 -8.55 -1.69
C LYS A 305 9.03 -9.03 -2.39
N ILE A 306 8.94 -9.24 -3.72
CA ILE A 306 10.07 -9.60 -4.55
C ILE A 306 10.26 -8.50 -5.60
N ASN A 307 11.45 -7.91 -5.64
CA ASN A 307 11.86 -6.93 -6.65
C ASN A 307 12.89 -7.55 -7.58
N MET A 308 12.72 -7.39 -8.87
CA MET A 308 13.61 -7.93 -9.90
C MET A 308 13.99 -6.87 -10.93
N LEU A 309 15.19 -7.00 -11.50
CA LEU A 309 15.58 -6.34 -12.73
C LEU A 309 15.75 -7.39 -13.82
N LEU A 310 15.00 -7.23 -14.91
CA LEU A 310 14.98 -8.13 -16.05
C LEU A 310 15.75 -7.50 -17.21
N LYS A 311 16.52 -8.29 -17.95
CA LYS A 311 17.19 -7.89 -19.21
C LYS A 311 16.24 -7.95 -20.43
N SER A 312 15.07 -8.56 -20.28
CA SER A 312 13.98 -8.60 -21.25
C SER A 312 12.70 -9.10 -20.57
N LEU A 313 11.52 -8.81 -21.13
CA LEU A 313 10.26 -9.38 -20.66
C LEU A 313 10.06 -10.80 -21.21
N PRO A 314 9.58 -11.74 -20.38
CA PRO A 314 9.25 -13.10 -20.83
C PRO A 314 8.00 -13.12 -21.70
N LYS A 315 7.84 -14.15 -22.53
CA LYS A 315 6.64 -14.39 -23.34
C LYS A 315 5.65 -15.26 -22.59
N PHE A 316 4.36 -14.95 -22.72
CA PHE A 316 3.28 -15.78 -22.17
C PHE A 316 2.88 -16.88 -23.16
N LYS A 317 2.56 -18.08 -22.65
CA LYS A 317 2.02 -19.20 -23.42
C LYS A 317 0.69 -18.86 -24.08
N SER A 318 -0.13 -18.01 -23.41
CA SER A 318 -1.41 -17.52 -23.94
C SER A 318 -1.30 -16.64 -25.19
N GLY A 319 -0.09 -16.25 -25.59
CA GLY A 319 0.14 -15.37 -26.73
C GLY A 319 -0.16 -13.89 -26.49
N VAL A 320 -0.63 -13.49 -25.29
CA VAL A 320 -0.76 -12.08 -24.92
C VAL A 320 0.61 -11.39 -24.98
N SER A 321 0.65 -10.13 -25.42
CA SER A 321 1.90 -9.39 -25.40
C SER A 321 2.41 -9.21 -23.98
N ALA A 322 3.70 -9.38 -23.73
CA ALA A 322 4.30 -9.17 -22.43
C ALA A 322 4.04 -7.74 -21.91
N SER A 323 4.04 -6.74 -22.82
CA SER A 323 3.72 -5.36 -22.46
C SER A 323 2.28 -5.19 -21.98
N ASP A 324 1.31 -5.89 -22.56
CA ASP A 324 -0.10 -5.80 -22.10
C ASP A 324 -0.31 -6.56 -20.79
N ALA A 325 0.33 -7.74 -20.63
CA ALA A 325 0.23 -8.54 -19.43
C ALA A 325 0.84 -7.86 -18.20
N PHE A 326 2.00 -7.19 -18.36
CA PHE A 326 2.74 -6.61 -17.22
C PHE A 326 2.50 -5.11 -16.98
N VAL A 327 1.84 -4.37 -17.88
CA VAL A 327 1.58 -2.93 -17.66
C VAL A 327 0.45 -2.70 -16.67
N GLY A 328 -0.50 -3.63 -16.59
CA GLY A 328 -1.54 -3.69 -15.55
C GLY A 328 -1.06 -4.41 -14.30
N THR A 329 -2.01 -4.86 -13.51
CA THR A 329 -1.79 -5.82 -12.43
C THR A 329 -1.84 -7.22 -13.01
N LEU A 330 -0.75 -7.99 -12.92
CA LEU A 330 -0.74 -9.39 -13.30
C LEU A 330 -1.07 -10.23 -12.07
N HIS A 331 -2.10 -11.07 -12.15
CA HIS A 331 -2.58 -11.95 -11.09
C HIS A 331 -2.23 -13.41 -11.39
N ILE A 332 -1.62 -14.11 -10.44
CA ILE A 332 -1.31 -15.53 -10.53
C ILE A 332 -1.85 -16.25 -9.29
N ASN A 333 -2.50 -17.39 -9.47
CA ASN A 333 -3.11 -18.18 -8.40
C ASN A 333 -4.16 -17.40 -7.58
N GLU A 334 -4.90 -16.53 -8.23
CA GLU A 334 -5.86 -15.62 -7.58
C GLU A 334 -7.32 -15.89 -7.98
N SER A 335 -7.71 -17.15 -8.19
CA SER A 335 -9.12 -17.48 -8.14
C SER A 335 -9.64 -17.37 -6.70
N PHE A 336 -10.94 -17.13 -6.53
CA PHE A 336 -11.55 -16.94 -5.20
C PHE A 336 -11.28 -18.12 -4.27
N ALA A 337 -11.50 -19.34 -4.75
CA ALA A 337 -11.25 -20.55 -3.98
C ALA A 337 -9.76 -20.71 -3.64
N GLN A 338 -8.86 -20.30 -4.53
CA GLN A 338 -7.42 -20.37 -4.28
C GLN A 338 -6.97 -19.35 -3.24
N LEU A 339 -7.45 -18.12 -3.30
CA LEU A 339 -7.18 -17.09 -2.30
C LEU A 339 -7.61 -17.54 -0.90
N GLU A 340 -8.81 -18.10 -0.77
CA GLU A 340 -9.31 -18.61 0.52
C GLU A 340 -8.51 -19.82 0.99
N ARG A 341 -8.15 -20.77 0.11
CA ARG A 341 -7.30 -21.92 0.44
C ARG A 341 -5.93 -21.49 0.95
N ALA A 342 -5.30 -20.53 0.28
CA ALA A 342 -4.01 -19.97 0.70
C ALA A 342 -4.09 -19.31 2.09
N TYR A 343 -5.16 -18.55 2.34
CA TYR A 343 -5.42 -17.98 3.66
C TYR A 343 -5.53 -19.06 4.73
N GLN A 344 -6.31 -20.14 4.50
CA GLN A 344 -6.50 -21.21 5.47
C GLN A 344 -5.19 -21.97 5.75
N GLN A 345 -4.37 -22.24 4.73
CA GLN A 345 -3.05 -22.86 4.92
C GLN A 345 -2.14 -21.96 5.78
N ALA A 346 -2.08 -20.66 5.46
CA ALA A 346 -1.27 -19.72 6.22
C ALA A 346 -1.79 -19.53 7.67
N LYS A 347 -3.10 -19.50 7.85
CA LYS A 347 -3.74 -19.46 9.17
C LYS A 347 -3.39 -20.66 10.02
N ALA A 348 -3.30 -21.84 9.40
CA ALA A 348 -2.86 -23.08 10.04
C ALA A 348 -1.35 -23.15 10.31
N GLY A 349 -0.56 -22.15 9.88
CA GLY A 349 0.88 -22.07 10.12
C GLY A 349 1.74 -22.68 9.02
N SER A 350 1.20 -22.91 7.83
CA SER A 350 1.94 -23.42 6.68
C SER A 350 2.04 -22.37 5.58
N LEU A 351 3.21 -22.23 4.96
CA LEU A 351 3.34 -21.42 3.75
C LEU A 351 2.42 -22.02 2.67
N PRO A 352 1.56 -21.22 1.99
CA PRO A 352 0.67 -21.72 0.96
C PRO A 352 1.41 -22.49 -0.12
N ASP A 353 0.88 -23.63 -0.54
CA ASP A 353 1.52 -24.46 -1.59
C ASP A 353 1.52 -23.73 -2.93
N GLU A 354 0.41 -23.07 -3.24
CA GLU A 354 0.23 -22.17 -4.38
C GLU A 354 0.01 -20.77 -3.84
N ILE A 355 1.07 -19.97 -3.79
CA ILE A 355 1.02 -18.61 -3.27
C ILE A 355 0.29 -17.72 -4.29
N PRO A 356 -0.74 -16.96 -3.89
CA PRO A 356 -1.34 -15.93 -4.74
C PRO A 356 -0.35 -14.77 -4.94
N LEU A 357 -0.28 -14.26 -6.17
CA LEU A 357 0.73 -13.26 -6.55
C LEU A 357 0.10 -12.12 -7.35
N GLU A 358 0.40 -10.92 -6.92
CA GLU A 358 0.12 -9.69 -7.64
C GLU A 358 1.43 -9.06 -8.13
N MET A 359 1.50 -8.69 -9.42
CA MET A 359 2.75 -8.26 -10.05
C MET A 359 2.60 -6.99 -10.86
N TYR A 360 3.70 -6.21 -10.93
CA TYR A 360 3.76 -4.93 -11.64
C TYR A 360 5.10 -4.72 -12.32
N CYS A 361 5.08 -4.26 -13.55
CA CYS A 361 6.27 -3.79 -14.27
C CYS A 361 6.23 -2.26 -14.36
N HIS A 362 6.84 -1.59 -13.38
CA HIS A 362 6.84 -0.13 -13.29
C HIS A 362 7.45 0.52 -14.54
N SER A 363 8.57 0.00 -15.04
CA SER A 363 9.31 0.56 -16.18
C SER A 363 8.57 0.53 -17.52
N LEU A 364 7.45 -0.22 -17.64
CA LEU A 364 6.58 -0.16 -18.82
C LEU A 364 5.76 1.14 -18.87
N SER A 365 5.46 1.74 -17.71
CA SER A 365 4.73 3.00 -17.62
C SER A 365 5.68 4.19 -17.42
N ASP A 366 6.76 3.99 -16.66
CA ASP A 366 7.75 5.02 -16.34
C ASP A 366 9.16 4.43 -16.40
N ASN A 367 9.85 4.69 -17.48
CA ASN A 367 11.22 4.25 -17.69
C ASN A 367 12.28 5.18 -17.07
N THR A 368 11.88 6.31 -16.47
CA THR A 368 12.81 7.25 -15.80
C THR A 368 13.43 6.68 -14.52
N ILE A 369 12.95 5.53 -14.06
CA ILE A 369 13.56 4.76 -12.96
C ILE A 369 14.79 3.95 -13.38
N LEU A 370 15.04 3.85 -14.66
CA LEU A 370 16.22 3.20 -15.26
C LEU A 370 17.13 4.25 -15.91
N SER A 371 18.43 3.99 -15.92
CA SER A 371 19.36 4.81 -16.71
C SER A 371 19.09 4.67 -18.22
N ASP A 372 19.58 5.64 -19.00
CA ASP A 372 19.48 5.60 -20.47
C ASP A 372 20.11 4.33 -21.04
N GLU A 373 21.22 3.86 -20.47
CA GLU A 373 21.90 2.64 -20.88
C GLU A 373 21.00 1.40 -20.68
N LEU A 374 20.36 1.26 -19.51
CA LEU A 374 19.48 0.14 -19.24
C LEU A 374 18.22 0.19 -20.12
N ASN A 375 17.67 1.39 -20.34
CA ASN A 375 16.54 1.58 -21.25
C ASN A 375 16.88 1.17 -22.70
N GLN A 376 18.03 1.60 -23.21
CA GLN A 376 18.48 1.24 -24.57
C GLN A 376 18.71 -0.28 -24.72
N LYS A 377 19.12 -0.95 -23.65
CA LYS A 377 19.30 -2.40 -23.60
C LYS A 377 17.99 -3.18 -23.41
N GLY A 378 16.85 -2.49 -23.22
CA GLY A 378 15.54 -3.13 -23.06
C GLY A 378 15.33 -3.77 -21.67
N PHE A 379 15.97 -3.23 -20.62
CA PHE A 379 15.78 -3.71 -19.26
C PHE A 379 14.43 -3.26 -18.70
N HIS A 380 13.88 -4.08 -17.79
CA HIS A 380 12.61 -3.82 -17.11
C HIS A 380 12.69 -4.17 -15.62
N THR A 381 11.92 -3.45 -14.81
CA THR A 381 11.71 -3.84 -13.41
C THR A 381 10.46 -4.71 -13.30
N LEU A 382 10.47 -5.70 -12.41
CA LEU A 382 9.27 -6.44 -12.03
C LEU A 382 9.19 -6.53 -10.51
N THR A 383 8.01 -6.21 -9.97
CA THR A 383 7.71 -6.34 -8.54
C THR A 383 6.60 -7.33 -8.34
N ILE A 384 6.77 -8.25 -7.38
CA ILE A 384 5.77 -9.24 -6.98
C ILE A 384 5.39 -9.00 -5.53
N PHE A 385 4.08 -9.07 -5.23
CA PHE A 385 3.53 -9.25 -3.90
C PHE A 385 2.96 -10.66 -3.78
N ALA A 386 3.56 -11.46 -2.89
CA ALA A 386 3.09 -12.79 -2.56
C ALA A 386 2.15 -12.68 -1.36
N LEU A 387 0.86 -12.93 -1.57
CA LEU A 387 -0.19 -12.76 -0.58
C LEU A 387 -0.22 -13.94 0.40
N HIS A 388 -0.89 -13.75 1.53
CA HIS A 388 -1.06 -14.75 2.58
C HIS A 388 0.27 -15.39 3.05
N THR A 389 1.31 -14.54 3.18
CA THR A 389 2.59 -14.92 3.75
C THR A 389 2.84 -14.15 5.05
N PRO A 390 2.02 -14.40 6.13
CA PRO A 390 2.09 -13.64 7.37
C PRO A 390 3.42 -13.84 8.10
N ALA A 391 3.82 -12.82 8.88
CA ALA A 391 5.09 -12.78 9.61
C ALA A 391 5.35 -14.03 10.46
N LYS A 392 4.31 -14.60 11.07
CA LYS A 392 4.42 -15.80 11.91
C LYS A 392 5.04 -17.00 11.20
N LEU A 393 4.94 -17.10 9.88
CA LEU A 393 5.54 -18.19 9.11
C LEU A 393 7.06 -18.12 9.09
N PHE A 394 7.63 -16.94 9.35
CA PHE A 394 9.07 -16.66 9.32
C PHE A 394 9.72 -16.69 10.71
N ASP A 395 8.97 -16.92 11.80
CA ASP A 395 9.47 -16.83 13.16
C ASP A 395 10.46 -17.95 13.52
N THR A 396 10.34 -19.14 12.91
CA THR A 396 11.18 -20.30 13.25
C THR A 396 12.42 -20.43 12.37
N ASP A 397 12.31 -20.17 11.07
CA ASP A 397 13.42 -20.29 10.11
C ASP A 397 13.24 -19.26 8.99
N HIS A 398 13.57 -18.00 9.30
CA HIS A 398 13.32 -16.85 8.44
C HIS A 398 13.87 -17.02 7.02
N GLU A 399 15.16 -17.35 6.89
CA GLU A 399 15.81 -17.41 5.58
C GLU A 399 15.32 -18.59 4.73
N LYS A 400 15.05 -19.73 5.36
CA LYS A 400 14.52 -20.91 4.65
C LYS A 400 13.10 -20.66 4.13
N VAL A 401 12.23 -20.09 4.97
CA VAL A 401 10.84 -19.77 4.54
C VAL A 401 10.82 -18.69 3.47
N LYS A 402 11.68 -17.68 3.57
CA LYS A 402 11.85 -16.63 2.58
C LYS A 402 12.30 -17.19 1.22
N GLU A 403 13.30 -18.07 1.23
CA GLU A 403 13.76 -18.75 0.01
C GLU A 403 12.69 -19.65 -0.59
N LEU A 404 11.94 -20.40 0.23
CA LEU A 404 10.83 -21.24 -0.24
C LEU A 404 9.70 -20.40 -0.82
N ALA A 405 9.36 -19.27 -0.22
CA ALA A 405 8.35 -18.34 -0.74
C ALA A 405 8.77 -17.80 -2.11
N LYS A 406 10.03 -17.38 -2.27
CA LYS A 406 10.58 -16.98 -3.57
C LYS A 406 10.46 -18.09 -4.61
N GLN A 407 10.90 -19.30 -4.29
CA GLN A 407 10.85 -20.44 -5.22
C GLN A 407 9.41 -20.74 -5.65
N ARG A 408 8.45 -20.78 -4.73
CA ARG A 408 7.02 -20.99 -5.04
C ARG A 408 6.46 -19.87 -5.92
N ALA A 409 6.81 -18.61 -5.63
CA ALA A 409 6.36 -17.47 -6.41
C ALA A 409 6.89 -17.52 -7.87
N LEU A 410 8.18 -17.78 -8.06
CA LEU A 410 8.75 -17.90 -9.41
C LEU A 410 8.20 -19.13 -10.16
N ALA A 411 8.05 -20.26 -9.48
CA ALA A 411 7.47 -21.47 -10.07
C ALA A 411 6.00 -21.24 -10.50
N ALA A 412 5.20 -20.51 -9.72
CA ALA A 412 3.83 -20.17 -10.07
C ALA A 412 3.76 -19.30 -11.34
N LEU A 413 4.60 -18.27 -11.45
CA LEU A 413 4.69 -17.44 -12.65
C LEU A 413 5.14 -18.26 -13.87
N ASN A 414 6.15 -19.11 -13.70
CA ASN A 414 6.73 -19.93 -14.78
C ASN A 414 5.73 -20.91 -15.43
N GLN A 415 4.64 -21.26 -14.74
CA GLN A 415 3.58 -22.10 -15.34
C GLN A 415 2.96 -21.46 -16.59
N TYR A 416 2.91 -20.13 -16.63
CA TYR A 416 2.28 -19.36 -17.72
C TYR A 416 3.28 -18.78 -18.73
N LEU A 417 4.58 -18.93 -18.49
CA LEU A 417 5.64 -18.39 -19.35
C LEU A 417 6.17 -19.45 -20.31
N VAL A 418 6.60 -19.02 -21.51
CA VAL A 418 7.27 -19.87 -22.51
C VAL A 418 8.63 -20.30 -21.99
N ASP A 419 9.38 -19.36 -21.41
CA ASP A 419 10.68 -19.58 -20.79
C ASP A 419 10.65 -19.14 -19.33
N PRO A 420 11.36 -19.83 -18.41
CA PRO A 420 11.41 -19.44 -17.01
C PRO A 420 11.87 -17.99 -16.79
N ILE A 421 11.25 -17.29 -15.84
CA ILE A 421 11.57 -15.88 -15.51
C ILE A 421 13.05 -15.70 -15.14
N GLU A 422 13.69 -16.73 -14.57
CA GLU A 422 15.09 -16.74 -14.18
C GLU A 422 16.02 -16.52 -15.39
N ASN A 423 15.63 -16.96 -16.58
CA ASN A 423 16.38 -16.72 -17.83
C ASN A 423 16.39 -15.24 -18.23
N HIS A 424 15.45 -14.47 -17.73
CA HIS A 424 15.29 -13.04 -18.01
C HIS A 424 15.92 -12.13 -16.95
N LEU A 425 16.33 -12.66 -15.78
CA LEU A 425 16.98 -11.88 -14.76
C LEU A 425 18.30 -11.27 -15.26
N ALA A 426 18.52 -10.01 -14.88
CA ALA A 426 19.81 -9.36 -15.04
C ALA A 426 20.82 -9.92 -14.02
N THR A 427 22.10 -9.69 -14.28
CA THR A 427 23.21 -9.99 -13.37
C THR A 427 23.88 -8.66 -13.01
N ASP A 428 24.14 -8.45 -11.71
CA ASP A 428 24.78 -7.25 -11.22
C ASP A 428 26.32 -7.28 -11.37
N ALA A 429 27.01 -6.21 -10.97
CA ALA A 429 28.47 -6.11 -11.06
C ALA A 429 29.22 -7.12 -10.22
N ASN A 430 28.59 -7.76 -9.25
CA ASN A 430 29.15 -8.82 -8.39
C ASN A 430 28.85 -10.23 -8.95
N GLY A 431 28.20 -10.34 -10.11
CA GLY A 431 27.82 -11.63 -10.69
C GLY A 431 26.58 -12.26 -10.04
N GLN A 432 25.81 -11.49 -9.26
CA GLN A 432 24.60 -11.97 -8.60
C GLN A 432 23.36 -11.69 -9.46
N LEU A 433 22.38 -12.61 -9.43
CA LEU A 433 21.10 -12.36 -10.09
C LEU A 433 20.36 -11.19 -9.40
N CYS A 434 19.81 -10.30 -10.21
CA CYS A 434 19.10 -9.10 -9.75
C CYS A 434 17.70 -9.44 -9.24
N ILE A 435 17.63 -10.04 -8.06
CA ILE A 435 16.41 -10.38 -7.34
C ILE A 435 16.58 -10.07 -5.85
N GLU A 436 15.69 -9.25 -5.29
CA GLU A 436 15.62 -8.93 -3.86
C GLU A 436 14.32 -9.45 -3.29
N VAL A 437 14.37 -10.13 -2.14
CA VAL A 437 13.19 -10.65 -1.43
C VAL A 437 13.10 -9.99 -0.07
N LYS A 438 11.93 -9.44 0.26
CA LYS A 438 11.60 -8.84 1.56
C LYS A 438 10.42 -9.55 2.18
N SER A 439 10.64 -10.17 3.32
CA SER A 439 9.59 -10.75 4.16
C SER A 439 8.98 -9.70 5.09
N PRO A 440 7.85 -9.97 5.75
CA PRO A 440 7.33 -9.11 6.81
C PRO A 440 8.34 -8.84 7.94
N ILE A 441 9.19 -9.79 8.27
CA ILE A 441 10.25 -9.63 9.30
C ILE A 441 11.37 -8.68 8.82
N ASP A 442 11.70 -8.70 7.51
CA ASP A 442 12.65 -7.72 6.95
C ASP A 442 12.08 -6.29 7.04
N LEU A 443 10.77 -6.11 6.81
CA LEU A 443 10.12 -4.80 6.97
C LEU A 443 10.14 -4.32 8.43
N GLU A 444 9.94 -5.22 9.39
CA GLU A 444 10.06 -4.90 10.81
C GLU A 444 11.47 -4.43 11.16
N ASN A 445 12.49 -5.16 10.71
CA ASN A 445 13.89 -4.87 11.02
C ASN A 445 14.42 -3.61 10.31
N GLU A 446 14.05 -3.38 9.04
CA GLU A 446 14.62 -2.30 8.21
C GLU A 446 13.91 -0.96 8.40
N ILE A 447 12.59 -0.96 8.53
CA ILE A 447 11.77 0.26 8.60
C ILE A 447 10.82 0.31 9.80
N ASN A 448 11.05 -0.59 10.78
CA ASN A 448 10.32 -0.62 12.05
C ASN A 448 8.79 -0.72 11.91
N LEU A 449 8.34 -1.56 10.98
CA LEU A 449 6.94 -1.93 10.83
C LEU A 449 6.66 -3.22 11.63
N PRO A 450 6.01 -3.15 12.81
CA PRO A 450 5.79 -4.33 13.64
C PRO A 450 5.10 -5.46 12.88
N ARG A 451 5.72 -6.64 12.90
CA ARG A 451 5.28 -7.83 12.13
C ARG A 451 5.14 -7.58 10.62
N GLY A 452 5.79 -6.54 10.07
CA GLY A 452 5.70 -6.16 8.66
C GLY A 452 4.32 -5.64 8.23
N ASN A 453 3.44 -5.27 9.16
CA ASN A 453 2.11 -4.76 8.83
C ASN A 453 2.22 -3.35 8.23
N ILE A 454 1.97 -3.24 6.92
CA ILE A 454 2.11 -2.00 6.15
C ILE A 454 1.08 -0.92 6.54
N PHE A 455 0.02 -1.30 7.22
CA PHE A 455 -1.01 -0.39 7.76
C PHE A 455 -0.77 -0.06 9.24
N HIS A 456 0.29 -0.58 9.86
CA HIS A 456 0.64 -0.45 11.28
C HIS A 456 -0.34 -1.13 12.24
N LYS A 457 -1.57 -1.31 11.86
CA LYS A 457 -2.67 -2.05 12.49
C LYS A 457 -3.72 -2.35 11.42
N ASP A 458 -4.77 -3.08 11.76
CA ASP A 458 -5.91 -3.22 10.86
C ASP A 458 -6.50 -1.86 10.48
N LEU A 459 -6.86 -1.74 9.20
CA LEU A 459 -7.57 -0.56 8.71
C LEU A 459 -8.91 -0.41 9.43
N SER A 460 -9.30 0.82 9.69
CA SER A 460 -10.61 1.17 10.24
C SER A 460 -11.49 1.77 9.15
N MET A 461 -12.81 1.67 9.27
CA MET A 461 -13.73 2.38 8.38
C MET A 461 -13.39 3.87 8.35
N PRO A 462 -13.53 4.56 7.19
CA PRO A 462 -13.16 5.98 7.04
C PRO A 462 -14.19 6.95 7.64
N PHE A 463 -14.98 6.50 8.57
CA PHE A 463 -16.00 7.23 9.31
C PHE A 463 -16.02 6.78 10.78
N LYS A 464 -16.76 7.50 11.59
CA LYS A 464 -16.95 7.19 13.02
C LYS A 464 -18.39 6.75 13.31
N ASP A 465 -18.59 6.07 14.45
CA ASP A 465 -19.93 5.79 14.95
C ASP A 465 -20.64 7.10 15.37
N ASP A 466 -21.97 7.09 15.33
CA ASP A 466 -22.79 8.30 15.51
C ASP A 466 -22.63 8.94 16.91
N ASP A 467 -22.27 8.16 17.93
CA ASP A 467 -22.01 8.59 19.29
C ASP A 467 -20.54 8.90 19.60
N SER A 468 -19.64 8.71 18.63
CA SER A 468 -18.19 8.92 18.81
C SER A 468 -17.82 10.39 18.87
N THR A 469 -16.99 10.75 19.85
CA THR A 469 -16.45 12.11 20.02
C THR A 469 -15.16 12.38 19.23
N ILE A 470 -14.57 11.33 18.61
CA ILE A 470 -13.37 11.46 17.78
C ILE A 470 -13.68 12.39 16.61
N LYS A 471 -12.80 13.38 16.37
CA LYS A 471 -13.04 14.39 15.33
C LYS A 471 -12.27 14.11 14.04
N TRP A 472 -10.96 13.89 14.12
CA TRP A 472 -10.09 13.73 12.96
C TRP A 472 -9.62 12.28 12.72
N GLY A 473 -9.75 11.42 13.75
CA GLY A 473 -9.27 10.02 13.68
C GLY A 473 -7.76 9.87 13.90
N VAL A 474 -7.13 10.88 14.41
CA VAL A 474 -5.70 10.98 14.71
C VAL A 474 -5.43 11.14 16.23
N GLU A 475 -6.48 11.35 16.98
CA GLU A 475 -6.44 11.59 18.44
C GLU A 475 -5.94 10.33 19.16
N THR A 476 -5.17 10.54 20.22
CA THR A 476 -4.81 9.50 21.21
C THR A 476 -5.48 9.80 22.55
N ASN A 477 -5.24 8.94 23.54
CA ASN A 477 -5.69 9.19 24.91
C ASN A 477 -4.98 10.37 25.59
N HIS A 478 -3.97 10.98 24.94
CA HIS A 478 -3.22 12.11 25.48
C HIS A 478 -3.43 13.37 24.62
N PRO A 479 -3.83 14.52 25.20
CA PRO A 479 -4.21 15.72 24.46
C PRO A 479 -3.07 16.41 23.71
N ARG A 480 -1.83 15.96 23.90
CA ARG A 480 -0.63 16.49 23.24
C ARG A 480 0.00 15.53 22.23
N VAL A 481 -0.53 14.32 22.11
CA VAL A 481 0.03 13.27 21.26
C VAL A 481 -1.01 12.85 20.22
N PHE A 482 -0.64 12.90 18.94
CA PHE A 482 -1.51 12.54 17.82
C PHE A 482 -0.82 11.53 16.92
N LEU A 483 -1.59 10.67 16.28
CA LEU A 483 -1.10 9.80 15.23
C LEU A 483 -1.10 10.55 13.89
N CYS A 484 -0.01 10.50 13.15
CA CYS A 484 0.03 11.03 11.78
C CYS A 484 0.47 9.97 10.75
N GLY A 485 0.66 8.72 11.18
CA GLY A 485 1.07 7.59 10.34
C GLY A 485 -0.09 6.68 9.94
N ALA A 486 0.25 5.57 9.28
CA ALA A 486 -0.71 4.59 8.76
C ALA A 486 -1.63 3.98 9.83
N GLY A 487 -1.24 4.01 11.11
CA GLY A 487 -2.08 3.54 12.22
C GLY A 487 -3.23 4.46 12.64
N ALA A 488 -3.38 5.66 12.05
CA ALA A 488 -4.54 6.52 12.26
C ALA A 488 -5.78 6.00 11.50
N ILE A 489 -6.97 6.49 11.83
CA ILE A 489 -8.15 6.31 10.98
C ILE A 489 -7.86 7.00 9.64
N ARG A 490 -8.21 6.35 8.51
CA ARG A 490 -7.85 6.78 7.14
C ARG A 490 -6.34 6.68 6.84
N GLY A 491 -5.62 5.81 7.55
CA GLY A 491 -4.16 5.75 7.52
C GLY A 491 -3.54 4.91 6.42
N GLY A 492 -4.31 4.06 5.74
CA GLY A 492 -3.77 3.06 4.82
C GLY A 492 -3.10 3.62 3.56
N GLY A 493 -2.13 2.88 3.03
CA GLY A 493 -1.44 3.16 1.77
C GLY A 493 -0.53 4.39 1.79
N VAL A 494 -0.03 4.78 0.60
CA VAL A 494 0.73 6.02 0.41
C VAL A 494 -0.26 7.14 0.11
N SER A 495 -0.76 7.82 1.15
CA SER A 495 -1.87 8.75 1.04
C SER A 495 -1.59 10.19 1.53
N GLY A 496 -0.76 10.36 2.54
CA GLY A 496 -0.60 11.67 3.20
C GLY A 496 -1.80 12.11 4.03
N ILE A 497 -2.93 11.40 3.97
CA ILE A 497 -4.19 11.75 4.65
C ILE A 497 -3.99 11.87 6.16
N PRO A 498 -3.41 10.89 6.89
CA PRO A 498 -3.25 11.02 8.33
C PRO A 498 -2.30 12.15 8.71
N GLY A 499 -1.30 12.43 7.88
CA GLY A 499 -0.40 13.59 8.09
C GLY A 499 -1.15 14.91 7.99
N HIS A 500 -1.96 15.09 6.95
CA HIS A 500 -2.84 16.26 6.80
C HIS A 500 -3.80 16.40 7.98
N ASN A 501 -4.52 15.33 8.33
CA ASN A 501 -5.55 15.36 9.36
C ASN A 501 -4.96 15.65 10.76
N ALA A 502 -3.76 15.12 11.05
CA ALA A 502 -3.05 15.43 12.27
C ALA A 502 -2.60 16.89 12.34
N ALA A 503 -2.15 17.45 11.22
CA ALA A 503 -1.82 18.87 11.15
C ALA A 503 -3.07 19.73 11.39
N MET A 504 -4.19 19.43 10.75
CA MET A 504 -5.45 20.16 10.95
C MET A 504 -5.95 20.05 12.40
N ALA A 505 -5.89 18.86 13.00
CA ALA A 505 -6.25 18.67 14.42
C ALA A 505 -5.45 19.60 15.35
N ILE A 506 -4.14 19.74 15.14
CA ILE A 506 -3.30 20.66 15.94
C ILE A 506 -3.64 22.13 15.65
N LEU A 507 -3.86 22.50 14.39
CA LEU A 507 -4.15 23.89 14.00
C LEU A 507 -5.48 24.38 14.58
N GLU A 508 -6.46 23.50 14.79
CA GLU A 508 -7.73 23.82 15.45
C GLU A 508 -7.59 24.06 16.97
N LEU A 509 -6.51 23.56 17.61
CA LEU A 509 -6.28 23.74 19.06
C LEU A 509 -5.58 25.06 19.40
N ASN A 510 -5.24 25.89 18.41
CA ASN A 510 -4.45 27.12 18.62
C ASN A 510 -5.19 28.38 18.21
#